data_f5478be8016cb3063e19b9ee92f98500
#
_entry.id   f5478be8016cb3063e19b9ee92f98500
#
_cell.length_a   1.000
_cell.length_b   1.000
_cell.length_c   1.000
_cell.angle_alpha   90.00
_cell.angle_beta   90.00
_cell.angle_gamma   90.00
#
_symmetry.space_group_name_H-M   'P 1'
#
loop_
_entity.id
_entity.type
_entity.pdbx_description
1 polymer ?
#
loop_
_entity_poly.entity_id
_entity_poly.type
_entity_poly.pdbx_seq_one_letter_code
_entity_poly.pdbx_strand_id
1 'polypeptide(L)'
;KTMQEQGHFSSYIYRGLKGTLYEGGHRVPFIVKWPKIIKDSIETDYLTCTTDFIATVAHLFDDILPENIGEDSVSFLPVLLGEDKNDIDRGGIVHHSDAGFFAIRKGKWKLIFDENAGSRRVDPKDKPLINPGEIQLFNMQTDAIESTNVAAQNIDIVEDLKKLMAKFINEGRSTVGKSQKNDPTPKGWKNVSHFESYLKIN
;
A
#
# COMPACT_ATOMS: atom_id res chain seq x y z
N LYS A 1 5.59 -11.02 -32.44
CA LYS A 1 5.93 -11.54 -31.08
C LYS A 1 5.69 -10.42 -30.08
N THR A 2 4.99 -10.72 -28.97
CA THR A 2 4.81 -9.78 -27.87
C THR A 2 6.12 -9.58 -27.12
N MET A 3 6.25 -8.51 -26.34
CA MET A 3 7.43 -8.29 -25.47
C MET A 3 7.63 -9.46 -24.49
N GLN A 4 6.52 -10.03 -23.98
CA GLN A 4 6.54 -11.20 -23.08
C GLN A 4 7.12 -12.46 -23.77
N GLU A 5 6.77 -12.71 -25.04
CA GLU A 5 7.36 -13.82 -25.82
C GLU A 5 8.86 -13.63 -26.07
N GLN A 6 9.36 -12.41 -25.90
CA GLN A 6 10.77 -12.05 -25.95
C GLN A 6 11.44 -12.04 -24.57
N GLY A 7 10.74 -12.49 -23.52
CA GLY A 7 11.25 -12.55 -22.16
C GLY A 7 11.20 -11.23 -21.38
N HIS A 8 10.53 -10.19 -21.90
CA HIS A 8 10.36 -8.94 -21.18
C HIS A 8 9.02 -8.90 -20.44
N PHE A 9 9.08 -8.74 -19.14
CA PHE A 9 7.92 -8.60 -18.24
C PHE A 9 7.94 -7.22 -17.60
N SER A 10 6.91 -6.41 -17.85
CA SER A 10 6.81 -5.02 -17.36
C SER A 10 6.82 -4.90 -15.85
N SER A 11 6.35 -5.93 -15.15
CA SER A 11 6.32 -6.02 -13.68
C SER A 11 7.50 -6.83 -13.11
N TYR A 12 8.51 -7.16 -13.94
CA TYR A 12 9.65 -7.99 -13.56
C TYR A 12 9.17 -9.29 -12.88
N ILE A 13 9.66 -9.59 -11.67
CA ILE A 13 9.28 -10.79 -10.90
C ILE A 13 7.97 -10.62 -10.13
N TYR A 14 7.49 -9.38 -9.97
CA TYR A 14 6.34 -9.09 -9.14
C TYR A 14 5.04 -9.58 -9.78
N ARG A 15 4.18 -10.18 -8.95
CA ARG A 15 2.86 -10.67 -9.36
C ARG A 15 1.96 -9.52 -9.83
N GLY A 16 1.09 -9.81 -10.79
CA GLY A 16 0.06 -8.92 -11.29
C GLY A 16 0.52 -7.92 -12.33
N LEU A 17 -0.44 -7.15 -12.78
CA LEU A 17 -0.31 -6.12 -13.81
C LEU A 17 -0.89 -4.80 -13.28
N LYS A 18 -0.62 -3.70 -13.98
CA LYS A 18 -1.24 -2.39 -13.74
C LYS A 18 -2.75 -2.53 -13.48
N GLY A 19 -3.21 -1.98 -12.38
CA GLY A 19 -4.60 -2.00 -11.94
C GLY A 19 -4.93 -3.09 -10.92
N THR A 20 -4.02 -4.04 -10.66
CA THR A 20 -4.19 -5.04 -9.59
C THR A 20 -3.63 -4.54 -8.26
N LEU A 21 -4.04 -5.19 -7.15
CA LEU A 21 -3.51 -4.95 -5.81
C LEU A 21 -2.18 -5.66 -5.52
N TYR A 22 -1.73 -6.53 -6.41
CA TYR A 22 -0.41 -7.15 -6.31
C TYR A 22 0.72 -6.14 -6.57
N GLU A 23 1.93 -6.44 -6.10
CA GLU A 23 3.09 -5.54 -6.25
C GLU A 23 3.34 -5.11 -7.70
N GLY A 24 3.18 -5.99 -8.68
CA GLY A 24 3.30 -5.65 -10.10
C GLY A 24 2.24 -4.68 -10.61
N GLY A 25 1.20 -4.43 -9.84
CA GLY A 25 0.13 -3.49 -10.17
C GLY A 25 0.39 -2.05 -9.76
N HIS A 26 1.21 -1.83 -8.73
CA HIS A 26 1.40 -0.49 -8.14
C HIS A 26 2.84 -0.16 -7.73
N ARG A 27 3.75 -1.14 -7.65
CA ARG A 27 5.15 -0.88 -7.35
C ARG A 27 5.86 -0.26 -8.55
N VAL A 28 6.49 0.90 -8.32
CA VAL A 28 7.23 1.63 -9.35
C VAL A 28 8.63 2.00 -8.83
N PRO A 29 9.64 2.15 -9.71
CA PRO A 29 10.92 2.71 -9.34
C PRO A 29 10.74 4.12 -8.79
N PHE A 30 11.41 4.43 -7.67
CA PHE A 30 11.45 5.76 -7.08
C PHE A 30 12.90 6.14 -6.85
N ILE A 31 13.39 7.15 -7.58
CA ILE A 31 14.79 7.59 -7.57
C ILE A 31 14.83 9.08 -7.29
N VAL A 32 15.58 9.48 -6.26
CA VAL A 32 15.77 10.88 -5.89
C VAL A 32 17.22 11.28 -6.15
N LYS A 33 17.41 12.42 -6.82
CA LYS A 33 18.72 13.03 -7.02
C LYS A 33 18.73 14.43 -6.40
N TRP A 34 19.48 14.58 -5.32
CA TRP A 34 19.62 15.87 -4.61
C TRP A 34 21.09 16.12 -4.22
N PRO A 35 21.94 16.52 -5.18
CA PRO A 35 23.41 16.51 -5.01
C PRO A 35 23.93 17.43 -3.91
N LYS A 36 23.17 18.47 -3.51
CA LYS A 36 23.57 19.38 -2.42
C LYS A 36 23.46 18.70 -1.05
N ILE A 37 22.56 17.75 -0.89
CA ILE A 37 22.24 17.09 0.38
C ILE A 37 22.67 15.61 0.35
N ILE A 38 22.20 14.85 -0.62
CA ILE A 38 22.51 13.42 -0.75
C ILE A 38 23.85 13.29 -1.49
N LYS A 39 24.90 12.93 -0.75
CA LYS A 39 26.26 12.87 -1.29
C LYS A 39 26.59 11.50 -1.84
N ASP A 40 26.09 10.45 -1.19
CA ASP A 40 26.35 9.07 -1.52
C ASP A 40 25.13 8.41 -2.13
N SER A 41 25.34 7.35 -2.91
CA SER A 41 24.24 6.53 -3.41
C SER A 41 23.70 5.68 -2.25
N ILE A 42 22.43 5.84 -1.93
CA ILE A 42 21.73 5.14 -0.86
C ILE A 42 20.60 4.33 -1.47
N GLU A 43 20.45 3.08 -1.07
CA GLU A 43 19.27 2.28 -1.31
C GLU A 43 18.56 2.05 0.02
N THR A 44 17.24 2.19 0.05
CA THR A 44 16.43 2.00 1.25
C THR A 44 15.18 1.17 0.95
N ASP A 45 14.78 0.36 1.91
CA ASP A 45 13.52 -0.41 1.91
C ASP A 45 12.40 0.32 2.67
N TYR A 46 12.57 1.62 2.95
CA TYR A 46 11.53 2.42 3.58
C TYR A 46 10.23 2.38 2.76
N LEU A 47 9.13 2.07 3.44
CA LEU A 47 7.82 1.97 2.82
C LEU A 47 7.24 3.36 2.56
N THR A 48 7.17 3.76 1.31
CA THR A 48 6.62 5.06 0.88
C THR A 48 5.63 4.90 -0.27
N CYS A 49 4.82 5.91 -0.50
CA CYS A 49 3.89 6.00 -1.62
C CYS A 49 3.84 7.43 -2.18
N THR A 50 3.23 7.60 -3.35
CA THR A 50 3.22 8.91 -4.02
C THR A 50 2.46 9.98 -3.26
N THR A 51 1.52 9.62 -2.39
CA THR A 51 0.81 10.58 -1.51
C THR A 51 1.74 11.25 -0.50
N ASP A 52 2.90 10.65 -0.20
CA ASP A 52 3.87 11.15 0.80
C ASP A 52 4.61 12.42 0.35
N PHE A 53 4.52 12.76 -0.93
CA PHE A 53 5.19 13.95 -1.45
C PHE A 53 4.71 15.24 -0.78
N ILE A 54 3.42 15.39 -0.51
CA ILE A 54 2.90 16.65 0.03
C ILE A 54 3.44 16.92 1.44
N ALA A 55 3.44 15.91 2.33
CA ALA A 55 4.02 16.05 3.66
C ALA A 55 5.55 16.22 3.61
N THR A 56 6.22 15.58 2.63
CA THR A 56 7.67 15.72 2.46
C THR A 56 8.04 17.12 2.01
N VAL A 57 7.28 17.71 1.08
CA VAL A 57 7.51 19.09 0.62
C VAL A 57 7.20 20.09 1.73
N ALA A 58 6.10 19.94 2.45
CA ALA A 58 5.80 20.80 3.59
C ALA A 58 6.90 20.73 4.64
N HIS A 59 7.35 19.54 5.01
CA HIS A 59 8.46 19.34 5.96
C HIS A 59 9.77 19.99 5.47
N LEU A 60 10.06 19.95 4.17
CA LEU A 60 11.25 20.58 3.59
C LEU A 60 11.26 22.11 3.75
N PHE A 61 10.08 22.72 3.78
CA PHE A 61 9.91 24.18 3.93
C PHE A 61 9.52 24.60 5.35
N ASP A 62 9.60 23.70 6.34
CA ASP A 62 9.14 23.95 7.71
C ASP A 62 7.68 24.43 7.79
N ASP A 63 6.85 23.97 6.85
CA ASP A 63 5.45 24.32 6.76
C ASP A 63 4.56 23.25 7.42
N ILE A 64 3.44 23.69 7.99
CA ILE A 64 2.47 22.83 8.67
C ILE A 64 1.24 22.69 7.78
N LEU A 65 0.98 21.46 7.34
CA LEU A 65 -0.23 21.17 6.57
C LEU A 65 -1.49 21.36 7.42
N PRO A 66 -2.54 21.99 6.86
CA PRO A 66 -3.85 21.97 7.48
C PRO A 66 -4.36 20.55 7.73
N GLU A 67 -5.20 20.36 8.74
CA GLU A 67 -5.72 19.03 9.16
C GLU A 67 -6.46 18.26 8.07
N ASN A 68 -6.97 18.95 7.07
CA ASN A 68 -7.71 18.40 5.93
C ASN A 68 -6.88 18.35 4.63
N ILE A 69 -5.56 18.35 4.74
CA ILE A 69 -4.64 18.22 3.59
C ILE A 69 -3.57 17.19 3.94
N GLY A 70 -3.39 16.20 3.07
CA GLY A 70 -2.37 15.18 3.24
C GLY A 70 -2.68 14.19 4.35
N GLU A 71 -3.95 13.84 4.54
CA GLU A 71 -4.45 12.95 5.60
C GLU A 71 -3.80 11.58 5.58
N ASP A 72 -3.29 11.16 4.41
CA ASP A 72 -2.60 9.88 4.21
C ASP A 72 -1.12 10.06 3.87
N SER A 73 -0.58 11.26 4.08
CA SER A 73 0.77 11.62 3.70
C SER A 73 1.71 11.58 4.89
N VAL A 74 2.81 10.83 4.77
CA VAL A 74 3.88 10.75 5.77
C VAL A 74 5.19 11.22 5.12
N SER A 75 5.84 12.20 5.73
CA SER A 75 7.09 12.73 5.19
C SER A 75 8.21 11.68 5.20
N PHE A 76 8.85 11.48 4.07
CA PHE A 76 10.08 10.69 3.95
C PHE A 76 11.35 11.56 3.90
N LEU A 77 11.24 12.87 4.19
CA LEU A 77 12.40 13.77 4.26
C LEU A 77 13.51 13.25 5.19
N PRO A 78 13.20 12.73 6.40
CA PRO A 78 14.22 12.18 7.30
C PRO A 78 15.05 11.07 6.62
N VAL A 79 14.40 10.20 5.84
CA VAL A 79 15.10 9.13 5.09
C VAL A 79 16.05 9.72 4.04
N LEU A 80 15.65 10.80 3.35
CA LEU A 80 16.51 11.50 2.38
C LEU A 80 17.70 12.16 3.05
N LEU A 81 17.56 12.57 4.31
CA LEU A 81 18.62 13.17 5.12
C LEU A 81 19.54 12.13 5.80
N GLY A 82 19.23 10.83 5.66
CA GLY A 82 20.01 9.74 6.26
C GLY A 82 19.68 9.47 7.73
N GLU A 83 18.54 9.97 8.22
CA GLU A 83 18.05 9.71 9.57
C GLU A 83 17.45 8.31 9.72
N ASP A 84 17.28 7.84 10.96
CA ASP A 84 16.73 6.49 11.20
C ASP A 84 15.26 6.42 10.75
N LYS A 85 14.99 5.55 9.79
CA LYS A 85 13.63 5.30 9.28
C LYS A 85 12.68 4.71 10.34
N ASN A 86 13.20 4.12 11.41
CA ASN A 86 12.41 3.53 12.50
C ASN A 86 11.76 4.61 13.39
N ASP A 87 12.26 5.84 13.34
CA ASP A 87 11.67 6.98 14.07
C ASP A 87 10.42 7.54 13.35
N ILE A 88 10.13 7.08 12.14
CA ILE A 88 8.97 7.52 11.38
C ILE A 88 7.78 6.60 11.66
N ASP A 89 6.80 7.09 12.39
CA ASP A 89 5.54 6.34 12.64
C ASP A 89 4.65 6.35 11.40
N ARG A 90 4.82 5.31 10.58
CA ARG A 90 3.90 5.05 9.47
C ARG A 90 2.89 4.00 9.88
N GLY A 91 1.65 4.43 10.14
CA GLY A 91 0.55 3.54 10.55
C GLY A 91 0.24 2.44 9.54
N GLY A 92 0.34 2.73 8.25
CA GLY A 92 0.10 1.79 7.15
C GLY A 92 -0.12 2.51 5.81
N ILE A 93 -0.16 1.75 4.73
CA ILE A 93 -0.52 2.25 3.40
C ILE A 93 -1.76 1.50 2.90
N VAL A 94 -2.76 2.24 2.44
CA VAL A 94 -3.92 1.68 1.74
C VAL A 94 -3.69 1.77 0.23
N HIS A 95 -3.93 0.66 -0.45
CA HIS A 95 -3.93 0.59 -1.91
C HIS A 95 -5.34 0.30 -2.39
N HIS A 96 -5.69 0.76 -3.59
CA HIS A 96 -6.89 0.32 -4.27
C HIS A 96 -6.58 -0.08 -5.72
N SER A 97 -7.34 -1.05 -6.24
CA SER A 97 -7.24 -1.48 -7.62
C SER A 97 -7.94 -0.48 -8.55
N ASP A 98 -7.77 -0.66 -9.87
CA ASP A 98 -8.52 0.11 -10.87
C ASP A 98 -10.04 -0.09 -10.77
N ALA A 99 -10.49 -1.17 -10.16
CA ALA A 99 -11.88 -1.47 -9.89
C ALA A 99 -12.38 -1.02 -8.50
N GLY A 100 -11.51 -0.41 -7.65
CA GLY A 100 -11.86 0.13 -6.35
C GLY A 100 -11.92 -0.89 -5.21
N PHE A 101 -11.25 -2.03 -5.32
CA PHE A 101 -11.03 -2.96 -4.22
C PHE A 101 -9.81 -2.51 -3.40
N PHE A 102 -9.75 -2.90 -2.13
CA PHE A 102 -8.74 -2.42 -1.20
C PHE A 102 -7.71 -3.47 -0.80
N ALA A 103 -6.53 -3.01 -0.50
CA ALA A 103 -5.50 -3.69 0.26
C ALA A 103 -4.87 -2.74 1.27
N ILE A 104 -4.35 -3.29 2.37
CA ILE A 104 -3.59 -2.54 3.36
C ILE A 104 -2.22 -3.18 3.57
N ARG A 105 -1.19 -2.36 3.70
CA ARG A 105 0.15 -2.78 4.05
C ARG A 105 0.62 -2.09 5.33
N LYS A 106 1.09 -2.88 6.29
CA LYS A 106 1.77 -2.42 7.50
C LYS A 106 3.05 -3.20 7.70
N GLY A 107 4.18 -2.51 7.64
CA GLY A 107 5.49 -3.15 7.71
C GLY A 107 5.65 -4.26 6.67
N LYS A 108 5.96 -5.48 7.13
CA LYS A 108 6.13 -6.65 6.25
C LYS A 108 4.82 -7.30 5.80
N TRP A 109 3.67 -6.94 6.37
CA TRP A 109 2.39 -7.59 6.08
C TRP A 109 1.56 -6.79 5.10
N LYS A 110 1.01 -7.48 4.11
CA LYS A 110 0.08 -6.94 3.13
C LYS A 110 -1.17 -7.82 3.07
N LEU A 111 -2.33 -7.20 3.32
CA LEU A 111 -3.63 -7.86 3.29
C LEU A 111 -4.44 -7.31 2.11
N ILE A 112 -4.89 -8.20 1.24
CA ILE A 112 -5.75 -7.90 0.09
C ILE A 112 -7.16 -8.41 0.40
N PHE A 113 -8.17 -7.57 0.25
CA PHE A 113 -9.59 -7.88 0.53
C PHE A 113 -10.33 -8.36 -0.72
N ASP A 114 -9.70 -9.17 -1.53
CA ASP A 114 -10.31 -9.73 -2.75
C ASP A 114 -9.53 -10.96 -3.25
N GLU A 115 -10.25 -11.98 -3.70
CA GLU A 115 -9.68 -13.25 -4.19
C GLU A 115 -8.86 -13.10 -5.48
N ASN A 116 -9.17 -12.08 -6.30
CA ASN A 116 -8.52 -11.79 -7.57
C ASN A 116 -7.65 -10.52 -7.52
N ALA A 117 -7.28 -10.07 -6.30
CA ALA A 117 -6.53 -8.85 -6.08
C ALA A 117 -7.12 -7.62 -6.81
N GLY A 118 -8.46 -7.53 -6.78
CA GLY A 118 -9.23 -6.40 -7.29
C GLY A 118 -9.26 -6.26 -8.80
N SER A 119 -8.81 -7.25 -9.56
CA SER A 119 -8.85 -7.19 -11.01
C SER A 119 -8.97 -8.60 -11.62
N ARG A 120 -9.71 -8.68 -12.74
CA ARG A 120 -9.75 -9.91 -13.56
C ARG A 120 -8.55 -10.05 -14.50
N ARG A 121 -7.62 -9.10 -14.48
CA ARG A 121 -6.42 -9.14 -15.30
C ARG A 121 -5.40 -10.08 -14.68
N VAL A 122 -4.97 -11.06 -15.44
CA VAL A 122 -3.93 -12.02 -15.05
C VAL A 122 -2.70 -11.77 -15.88
N ASP A 123 -1.54 -11.67 -15.25
CA ASP A 123 -0.27 -11.65 -15.97
C ASP A 123 0.05 -13.11 -16.39
N PRO A 124 0.31 -13.38 -17.68
CA PRO A 124 0.63 -14.73 -18.16
C PRO A 124 1.83 -15.39 -17.47
N LYS A 125 2.73 -14.61 -16.84
CA LYS A 125 3.86 -15.16 -16.06
C LYS A 125 3.45 -15.66 -14.69
N ASP A 126 2.29 -15.22 -14.17
CA ASP A 126 1.89 -15.52 -12.79
C ASP A 126 1.49 -16.98 -12.66
N LYS A 127 2.14 -17.67 -11.74
CA LYS A 127 1.75 -19.03 -11.35
C LYS A 127 0.48 -18.97 -10.50
N PRO A 128 -0.32 -20.06 -10.46
CA PRO A 128 -1.44 -20.16 -9.53
C PRO A 128 -1.01 -19.79 -8.10
N LEU A 129 -1.88 -19.06 -7.40
CA LEU A 129 -1.65 -18.73 -5.99
C LEU A 129 -1.68 -19.98 -5.13
N ILE A 130 -0.71 -20.15 -4.26
CA ILE A 130 -0.74 -21.20 -3.25
C ILE A 130 -1.71 -20.75 -2.15
N ASN A 131 -2.66 -21.62 -1.76
CA ASN A 131 -3.73 -21.36 -0.81
C ASN A 131 -4.60 -20.14 -1.19
N PRO A 132 -5.30 -20.18 -2.33
CA PRO A 132 -6.21 -19.09 -2.71
C PRO A 132 -7.33 -18.91 -1.67
N GLY A 133 -7.91 -17.73 -1.59
CA GLY A 133 -9.01 -17.41 -0.68
C GLY A 133 -9.55 -16.00 -0.93
N GLU A 134 -10.72 -15.72 -0.36
CA GLU A 134 -11.39 -14.41 -0.49
C GLU A 134 -10.55 -13.25 0.06
N ILE A 135 -9.69 -13.55 1.03
CA ILE A 135 -8.71 -12.63 1.61
C ILE A 135 -7.34 -13.24 1.41
N GLN A 136 -6.36 -12.40 1.07
CA GLN A 136 -5.00 -12.83 0.83
C GLN A 136 -4.03 -12.05 1.72
N LEU A 137 -3.26 -12.75 2.54
CA LEU A 137 -2.20 -12.17 3.38
C LEU A 137 -0.84 -12.62 2.87
N PHE A 138 0.07 -11.66 2.70
CA PHE A 138 1.44 -11.92 2.29
C PHE A 138 2.46 -11.33 3.26
N ASN A 139 3.53 -12.08 3.51
CA ASN A 139 4.71 -11.56 4.19
C ASN A 139 5.70 -11.03 3.15
N MET A 140 5.67 -9.75 2.90
CA MET A 140 6.46 -9.08 1.85
C MET A 140 7.98 -9.12 2.05
N GLN A 141 8.43 -9.49 3.25
CA GLN A 141 9.86 -9.68 3.54
C GLN A 141 10.38 -11.01 3.01
N THR A 142 9.55 -12.06 3.04
CA THR A 142 9.92 -13.42 2.64
C THR A 142 9.27 -13.86 1.33
N ASP A 143 8.20 -13.20 0.90
CA ASP A 143 7.42 -13.51 -0.30
C ASP A 143 7.06 -12.21 -1.06
N ALA A 144 8.07 -11.51 -1.54
CA ALA A 144 7.89 -10.26 -2.29
C ALA A 144 7.17 -10.45 -3.64
N ILE A 145 7.04 -11.68 -4.12
CA ILE A 145 6.33 -12.04 -5.35
C ILE A 145 4.88 -12.47 -5.11
N GLU A 146 4.43 -12.47 -3.86
CA GLU A 146 3.05 -12.76 -3.48
C GLU A 146 2.58 -14.13 -4.01
N SER A 147 3.39 -15.16 -3.76
CA SER A 147 3.14 -16.52 -4.26
C SER A 147 2.26 -17.37 -3.34
N THR A 148 2.27 -17.09 -2.04
CA THR A 148 1.65 -17.93 -1.02
C THR A 148 0.78 -17.12 -0.08
N ASN A 149 -0.53 -17.37 -0.13
CA ASN A 149 -1.46 -16.76 0.83
C ASN A 149 -1.32 -17.47 2.20
N VAL A 150 -0.96 -16.70 3.22
CA VAL A 150 -0.77 -17.19 4.59
C VAL A 150 -1.84 -16.70 5.56
N ALA A 151 -3.00 -16.24 5.06
CA ALA A 151 -4.08 -15.69 5.88
C ALA A 151 -4.61 -16.71 6.91
N ALA A 152 -4.80 -17.96 6.50
CA ALA A 152 -5.32 -19.00 7.39
C ALA A 152 -4.38 -19.35 8.56
N GLN A 153 -3.08 -19.13 8.40
CA GLN A 153 -2.07 -19.41 9.43
C GLN A 153 -1.79 -18.19 10.34
N ASN A 154 -2.34 -17.01 10.00
CA ASN A 154 -2.04 -15.75 10.69
C ASN A 154 -3.32 -14.94 10.94
N ILE A 155 -4.32 -15.57 11.54
CA ILE A 155 -5.65 -14.99 11.77
C ILE A 155 -5.57 -13.70 12.58
N ASP A 156 -4.73 -13.65 13.61
CA ASP A 156 -4.57 -12.46 14.46
C ASP A 156 -4.07 -11.26 13.64
N ILE A 157 -3.12 -11.48 12.73
CA ILE A 157 -2.60 -10.43 11.84
C ILE A 157 -3.67 -9.96 10.85
N VAL A 158 -4.45 -10.89 10.31
CA VAL A 158 -5.60 -10.56 9.45
C VAL A 158 -6.58 -9.65 10.19
N GLU A 159 -6.96 -10.02 11.42
CA GLU A 159 -7.90 -9.24 12.22
C GLU A 159 -7.34 -7.86 12.62
N ASP A 160 -6.05 -7.76 12.95
CA ASP A 160 -5.42 -6.48 13.26
C ASP A 160 -5.38 -5.56 12.05
N LEU A 161 -5.12 -6.08 10.85
CA LEU A 161 -5.13 -5.30 9.62
C LEU A 161 -6.55 -4.90 9.17
N LYS A 162 -7.56 -5.72 9.42
CA LYS A 162 -8.98 -5.37 9.24
C LYS A 162 -9.38 -4.21 10.15
N LYS A 163 -9.04 -4.28 11.44
CA LYS A 163 -9.30 -3.21 12.41
C LYS A 163 -8.58 -1.91 12.01
N LEU A 164 -7.33 -2.02 11.55
CA LEU A 164 -6.56 -0.87 11.09
C LEU A 164 -7.19 -0.23 9.85
N MET A 165 -7.63 -1.03 8.88
CA MET A 165 -8.34 -0.54 7.70
C MET A 165 -9.62 0.20 8.08
N ALA A 166 -10.44 -0.42 8.95
CA ALA A 166 -11.66 0.20 9.44
C ALA A 166 -11.38 1.48 10.24
N LYS A 167 -10.31 1.52 11.03
CA LYS A 167 -9.87 2.74 11.73
C LYS A 167 -9.61 3.87 10.74
N PHE A 168 -8.84 3.64 9.68
CA PHE A 168 -8.53 4.66 8.68
C PHE A 168 -9.79 5.19 8.00
N ILE A 169 -10.73 4.30 7.67
CA ILE A 169 -12.02 4.69 7.10
C ILE A 169 -12.84 5.52 8.11
N ASN A 170 -12.94 5.07 9.36
CA ASN A 170 -13.72 5.76 10.39
C ASN A 170 -13.14 7.15 10.73
N GLU A 171 -11.82 7.31 10.62
CA GLU A 171 -11.12 8.56 10.90
C GLU A 171 -10.96 9.44 9.65
N GLY A 172 -11.20 8.89 8.45
CA GLY A 172 -11.00 9.59 7.18
C GLY A 172 -9.54 9.97 6.94
N ARG A 173 -8.60 9.23 7.56
CA ARG A 173 -7.16 9.43 7.43
C ARG A 173 -6.37 8.24 7.96
N SER A 174 -5.14 8.05 7.48
CA SER A 174 -4.21 7.02 7.95
C SER A 174 -3.08 7.57 8.84
N THR A 175 -3.03 8.88 9.06
CA THR A 175 -2.03 9.57 9.88
C THR A 175 -2.64 10.09 11.18
N VAL A 176 -1.81 10.52 12.12
CA VAL A 176 -2.24 11.18 13.36
C VAL A 176 -2.84 12.55 13.03
N GLY A 177 -3.96 12.90 13.64
CA GLY A 177 -4.61 14.19 13.49
C GLY A 177 -6.12 14.13 13.71
N LYS A 178 -6.80 15.23 13.43
CA LYS A 178 -8.25 15.34 13.58
C LYS A 178 -8.96 14.55 12.49
N SER A 179 -9.95 13.74 12.87
CA SER A 179 -10.76 12.96 11.91
C SER A 179 -11.34 13.82 10.81
N GLN A 180 -11.29 13.32 9.60
CA GLN A 180 -11.81 13.94 8.40
C GLN A 180 -13.02 13.18 7.87
N LYS A 181 -13.79 13.81 7.01
CA LYS A 181 -14.92 13.18 6.34
C LYS A 181 -14.45 12.55 5.05
N ASN A 182 -14.77 11.27 4.84
CA ASN A 182 -14.54 10.63 3.55
C ASN A 182 -15.41 11.24 2.45
N ASP A 183 -14.89 11.23 1.23
CA ASP A 183 -15.67 11.61 0.06
C ASP A 183 -16.84 10.64 -0.16
N PRO A 184 -18.00 11.14 -0.60
CA PRO A 184 -19.13 10.29 -0.89
C PRO A 184 -18.84 9.38 -2.10
N THR A 185 -19.08 8.09 -1.93
CA THR A 185 -18.96 7.12 -3.02
C THR A 185 -20.35 6.70 -3.50
N PRO A 186 -20.80 7.16 -4.68
CA PRO A 186 -22.17 6.90 -5.16
C PRO A 186 -22.56 5.42 -5.27
N LYS A 187 -21.55 4.53 -5.39
CA LYS A 187 -21.76 3.08 -5.52
C LYS A 187 -21.33 2.30 -4.26
N GLY A 188 -21.00 3.00 -3.18
CA GLY A 188 -20.38 2.40 -2.01
C GLY A 188 -18.94 1.91 -2.27
N TRP A 189 -18.26 1.50 -1.21
CA TRP A 189 -16.94 0.90 -1.30
C TRP A 189 -17.04 -0.60 -1.50
N LYS A 190 -16.11 -1.18 -2.27
CA LYS A 190 -16.12 -2.61 -2.59
C LYS A 190 -15.47 -3.44 -1.49
N ASN A 191 -16.05 -4.62 -1.25
CA ASN A 191 -15.52 -5.64 -0.32
C ASN A 191 -15.31 -5.14 1.12
N VAL A 192 -16.07 -4.14 1.54
CA VAL A 192 -16.05 -3.66 2.94
C VAL A 192 -16.64 -4.67 3.93
N SER A 193 -17.41 -5.64 3.44
CA SER A 193 -17.95 -6.76 4.25
C SER A 193 -16.89 -7.51 5.05
N HIS A 194 -15.65 -7.57 4.56
CA HIS A 194 -14.55 -8.24 5.25
C HIS A 194 -14.14 -7.56 6.57
N PHE A 195 -14.51 -6.29 6.76
CA PHE A 195 -14.20 -5.50 7.97
C PHE A 195 -15.38 -4.61 8.42
N GLU A 196 -16.58 -4.87 7.89
CA GLU A 196 -17.80 -4.09 8.16
C GLU A 196 -18.12 -4.01 9.66
N SER A 197 -17.88 -5.09 10.42
CA SER A 197 -18.12 -5.14 11.86
C SER A 197 -17.29 -4.12 12.66
N TYR A 198 -16.26 -3.56 12.09
CA TYR A 198 -15.41 -2.54 12.69
C TYR A 198 -15.73 -1.12 12.21
N LEU A 199 -16.58 -0.98 11.18
CA LEU A 199 -16.98 0.33 10.69
C LEU A 199 -18.02 0.95 11.62
N LYS A 200 -17.87 2.26 11.87
CA LYS A 200 -18.91 3.06 12.53
C LYS A 200 -19.98 3.34 11.47
N ILE A 201 -21.11 2.65 11.58
CA ILE A 201 -22.28 2.93 10.74
C ILE A 201 -22.85 4.26 11.24
N ASN A 202 -22.72 5.31 10.43
CA ASN A 202 -23.44 6.58 10.63
C ASN A 202 -24.75 6.55 9.88
#